data_9b74a93040fad5b0a950e6dcf9c848c2
#
_entry.id   9b74a93040fad5b0a950e6dcf9c848c2
#
_cell.length_a   1.000
_cell.length_b   1.000
_cell.length_c   1.000
_cell.angle_alpha   90.00
_cell.angle_beta   90.00
_cell.angle_gamma   90.00
#
_symmetry.space_group_name_H-M   'P 1'
#
loop_
_entity.id
_entity.type
_entity.pdbx_description
1 polymer ?
#
loop_
_entity_poly.entity_id
_entity_poly.type
_entity_poly.pdbx_seq_one_letter_code
_entity_poly.pdbx_strand_id
1 'polypeptide(L)'
;MELKKTVCYEDFGAVGDGVANDCNAIRAAHEYANENGLDVVCQGAKTYYIGPMTKAIPILTNVNWGDATFIIDDSGIAPLATADGITLRSVQVFNIPSPGGISKIEGLDEWKEKVNAEGGLNRDTFKKIDVDFGEPVLLRLYNDGHKNYIRYGVNAGTGGIQQETIVVDKDGNLDPNTPLMYDYEKVTRIDAYKINVEPLTIEGGTFITYPFLTNEPQHYTSYARGLACHRSNVTFKI
;
A
#
# COMPACT_ATOMS: atom_id res chain seq x y z
N MET A 1 -6.32 -2.49 -33.31
CA MET A 1 -5.97 -2.91 -31.93
C MET A 1 -4.46 -2.97 -31.89
N GLU A 2 -3.82 -1.93 -31.37
CA GLU A 2 -2.36 -1.88 -31.23
C GLU A 2 -1.95 -2.96 -30.23
N LEU A 3 -1.00 -3.81 -30.62
CA LEU A 3 -0.44 -4.80 -29.71
C LEU A 3 0.31 -4.02 -28.62
N LYS A 4 -0.22 -4.05 -27.39
CA LYS A 4 0.45 -3.48 -26.22
C LYS A 4 1.80 -4.20 -26.08
N LYS A 5 2.90 -3.47 -26.25
CA LYS A 5 4.22 -4.05 -26.06
C LYS A 5 4.40 -4.41 -24.60
N THR A 6 4.86 -5.61 -24.34
CA THR A 6 5.24 -6.07 -23.03
C THR A 6 6.74 -6.11 -22.88
N VAL A 7 7.23 -6.14 -21.67
CA VAL A 7 8.64 -6.38 -21.33
C VAL A 7 8.76 -7.63 -20.47
N CYS A 8 9.88 -8.31 -20.59
CA CYS A 8 10.24 -9.41 -19.69
C CYS A 8 11.53 -9.09 -18.94
N TYR A 9 11.80 -9.82 -17.87
CA TYR A 9 12.97 -9.59 -17.04
C TYR A 9 14.29 -9.90 -17.76
N GLU A 10 14.24 -10.88 -18.67
CA GLU A 10 15.38 -11.29 -19.50
C GLU A 10 15.84 -10.16 -20.44
N ASP A 11 14.93 -9.30 -20.90
CA ASP A 11 15.26 -8.12 -21.72
C ASP A 11 16.20 -7.16 -20.97
N PHE A 12 16.24 -7.25 -19.64
CA PHE A 12 17.06 -6.44 -18.74
C PHE A 12 18.19 -7.23 -18.07
N GLY A 13 18.43 -8.46 -18.52
CA GLY A 13 19.56 -9.28 -18.09
C GLY A 13 19.28 -10.21 -16.92
N ALA A 14 18.00 -10.48 -16.58
CA ALA A 14 17.67 -11.52 -15.63
C ALA A 14 18.06 -12.91 -16.19
N VAL A 15 18.62 -13.74 -15.33
CA VAL A 15 19.02 -15.11 -15.68
C VAL A 15 17.85 -16.08 -15.45
N GLY A 16 17.15 -15.95 -14.34
CA GLY A 16 16.02 -16.77 -13.99
C GLY A 16 16.38 -18.24 -13.71
N ASP A 17 17.56 -18.50 -13.19
CA ASP A 17 18.10 -19.85 -12.86
C ASP A 17 17.95 -20.23 -11.39
N GLY A 18 17.44 -19.32 -10.56
CA GLY A 18 17.28 -19.50 -9.12
C GLY A 18 18.57 -19.30 -8.30
N VAL A 19 19.66 -18.88 -8.94
CA VAL A 19 20.99 -18.72 -8.33
C VAL A 19 21.55 -17.31 -8.51
N ALA A 20 21.51 -16.79 -9.73
CA ALA A 20 21.93 -15.43 -10.05
C ALA A 20 21.00 -14.42 -9.38
N ASN A 21 21.57 -13.35 -8.83
CA ASN A 21 20.75 -12.30 -8.21
C ASN A 21 20.11 -11.41 -9.29
N ASP A 22 18.83 -11.61 -9.53
CA ASP A 22 18.06 -10.94 -10.58
C ASP A 22 17.46 -9.59 -10.15
N CYS A 23 17.69 -9.14 -8.90
CA CYS A 23 17.09 -7.91 -8.36
C CYS A 23 17.21 -6.69 -9.26
N ASN A 24 18.40 -6.46 -9.82
CA ASN A 24 18.65 -5.27 -10.64
C ASN A 24 17.94 -5.34 -11.98
N ALA A 25 17.93 -6.52 -12.61
CA ALA A 25 17.25 -6.75 -13.87
C ALA A 25 15.71 -6.59 -13.72
N ILE A 26 15.15 -7.20 -12.67
CA ILE A 26 13.71 -7.08 -12.34
C ILE A 26 13.36 -5.61 -12.10
N ARG A 27 14.18 -4.88 -11.33
CA ARG A 27 13.97 -3.44 -11.09
C ARG A 27 13.98 -2.66 -12.38
N ALA A 28 14.99 -2.83 -13.22
CA ALA A 28 15.12 -2.12 -14.48
C ALA A 28 13.92 -2.37 -15.42
N ALA A 29 13.44 -3.63 -15.47
CA ALA A 29 12.26 -3.97 -16.24
C ALA A 29 11.01 -3.23 -15.77
N HIS A 30 10.75 -3.20 -14.45
CA HIS A 30 9.61 -2.47 -13.90
C HIS A 30 9.74 -0.96 -14.06
N GLU A 31 10.92 -0.39 -13.85
CA GLU A 31 11.16 1.04 -14.07
C GLU A 31 10.87 1.43 -15.54
N TYR A 32 11.40 0.66 -16.47
CA TYR A 32 11.13 0.88 -17.89
C TYR A 32 9.64 0.69 -18.25
N ALA A 33 9.00 -0.37 -17.74
CA ALA A 33 7.59 -0.62 -17.96
C ALA A 33 6.71 0.53 -17.42
N ASN A 34 6.99 0.98 -16.21
CA ASN A 34 6.29 2.09 -15.57
C ASN A 34 6.41 3.40 -16.35
N GLU A 35 7.60 3.72 -16.86
CA GLU A 35 7.87 4.93 -17.64
C GLU A 35 7.18 4.91 -19.01
N ASN A 36 7.03 3.74 -19.61
CA ASN A 36 6.50 3.58 -20.96
C ASN A 36 5.05 3.05 -21.01
N GLY A 37 4.42 2.83 -19.87
CA GLY A 37 3.05 2.29 -19.80
C GLY A 37 2.92 0.86 -20.36
N LEU A 38 3.96 0.02 -20.20
CA LEU A 38 4.02 -1.34 -20.71
C LEU A 38 3.68 -2.35 -19.62
N ASP A 39 3.10 -3.49 -19.99
CA ASP A 39 2.89 -4.59 -19.05
C ASP A 39 4.18 -5.41 -18.90
N VAL A 40 4.42 -5.92 -17.69
CA VAL A 40 5.52 -6.86 -17.42
C VAL A 40 4.97 -8.29 -17.53
N VAL A 41 5.64 -9.14 -18.32
CA VAL A 41 5.22 -10.52 -18.52
C VAL A 41 6.42 -11.45 -18.38
N CYS A 42 6.36 -12.40 -17.45
CA CYS A 42 7.34 -13.48 -17.37
C CYS A 42 7.01 -14.59 -18.38
N GLN A 43 8.03 -15.09 -19.05
CA GLN A 43 7.89 -16.16 -20.04
C GLN A 43 8.37 -17.50 -19.47
N GLY A 44 7.42 -18.42 -19.33
CA GLY A 44 7.69 -19.77 -18.84
C GLY A 44 7.97 -19.84 -17.32
N ALA A 45 8.31 -21.04 -16.86
CA ALA A 45 8.57 -21.34 -15.44
C ALA A 45 10.01 -20.98 -15.06
N LYS A 46 10.31 -19.69 -14.99
CA LYS A 46 11.62 -19.19 -14.54
C LYS A 46 11.68 -19.10 -13.02
N THR A 47 12.88 -19.21 -12.48
CA THR A 47 13.10 -19.03 -11.04
C THR A 47 14.07 -17.87 -10.82
N TYR A 48 13.55 -16.77 -10.28
CA TYR A 48 14.34 -15.56 -10.00
C TYR A 48 14.79 -15.55 -8.54
N TYR A 49 16.09 -15.38 -8.33
CA TYR A 49 16.64 -15.22 -6.99
C TYR A 49 16.72 -13.74 -6.63
N ILE A 50 16.19 -13.41 -5.45
CA ILE A 50 16.12 -12.05 -4.91
C ILE A 50 16.89 -11.99 -3.61
N GLY A 51 18.09 -11.44 -3.68
CA GLY A 51 18.96 -11.16 -2.54
C GLY A 51 18.58 -9.89 -1.77
N PRO A 52 19.51 -9.38 -0.94
CA PRO A 52 19.31 -8.14 -0.21
C PRO A 52 19.03 -6.94 -1.13
N MET A 53 18.09 -6.09 -0.71
CA MET A 53 17.66 -4.89 -1.43
C MET A 53 17.63 -3.70 -0.49
N THR A 54 17.89 -2.50 -1.04
CA THR A 54 17.79 -1.22 -0.30
C THR A 54 16.52 -0.44 -0.62
N LYS A 55 15.83 -0.79 -1.72
CA LYS A 55 14.60 -0.13 -2.15
C LYS A 55 13.65 -1.16 -2.74
N ALA A 56 12.37 -1.02 -2.49
CA ALA A 56 11.33 -1.80 -3.14
C ALA A 56 11.26 -1.50 -4.65
N ILE A 57 10.80 -2.48 -5.42
CA ILE A 57 10.54 -2.35 -6.85
C ILE A 57 9.12 -1.85 -7.04
N PRO A 58 8.90 -0.65 -7.62
CA PRO A 58 7.56 -0.11 -7.80
C PRO A 58 6.84 -0.79 -8.97
N ILE A 59 5.58 -1.16 -8.76
CA ILE A 59 4.69 -1.69 -9.80
C ILE A 59 3.59 -0.66 -10.07
N LEU A 60 3.58 -0.08 -11.28
CA LEU A 60 2.56 0.88 -11.73
C LEU A 60 1.79 0.38 -12.96
N THR A 61 2.24 -0.68 -13.61
CA THR A 61 1.61 -1.30 -14.77
C THR A 61 1.25 -2.75 -14.48
N ASN A 62 0.39 -3.36 -15.31
CA ASN A 62 -0.01 -4.74 -15.08
C ASN A 62 1.19 -5.68 -15.13
N VAL A 63 1.08 -6.75 -14.35
CA VAL A 63 2.12 -7.77 -14.27
C VAL A 63 1.46 -9.15 -14.44
N ASN A 64 2.03 -9.94 -15.33
CA ASN A 64 1.72 -11.36 -15.41
C ASN A 64 3.00 -12.16 -15.18
N TRP A 65 3.13 -12.70 -13.99
CA TRP A 65 4.24 -13.56 -13.61
C TRP A 65 4.07 -15.01 -14.07
N GLY A 66 2.84 -15.42 -14.48
CA GLY A 66 2.56 -16.78 -14.90
C GLY A 66 3.06 -17.82 -13.89
N ASP A 67 3.87 -18.75 -14.37
CA ASP A 67 4.45 -19.83 -13.56
C ASP A 67 5.84 -19.48 -12.96
N ALA A 68 6.23 -18.22 -12.99
CA ALA A 68 7.52 -17.79 -12.43
C ALA A 68 7.56 -18.00 -10.92
N THR A 69 8.74 -18.38 -10.42
CA THR A 69 9.04 -18.53 -8.99
C THR A 69 10.04 -17.47 -8.55
N PHE A 70 9.77 -16.82 -7.41
CA PHE A 70 10.65 -15.83 -6.79
C PHE A 70 11.18 -16.39 -5.48
N ILE A 71 12.48 -16.61 -5.40
CA ILE A 71 13.17 -17.01 -4.18
C ILE A 71 13.65 -15.74 -3.49
N ILE A 72 13.02 -15.38 -2.38
CA ILE A 72 13.37 -14.21 -1.57
C ILE A 72 14.28 -14.69 -0.44
N ASP A 73 15.56 -14.33 -0.53
CA ASP A 73 16.55 -14.74 0.47
C ASP A 73 16.75 -13.66 1.52
N ASP A 74 16.22 -13.92 2.70
CA ASP A 74 16.42 -13.10 3.89
C ASP A 74 17.51 -13.62 4.83
N SER A 75 18.18 -14.73 4.49
CA SER A 75 19.16 -15.38 5.36
C SER A 75 20.39 -14.52 5.65
N GLY A 76 20.81 -13.71 4.67
CA GLY A 76 21.96 -12.81 4.78
C GLY A 76 21.63 -11.40 5.27
N ILE A 77 20.37 -11.12 5.60
CA ILE A 77 19.95 -9.78 6.02
C ILE A 77 20.15 -9.62 7.53
N ALA A 78 20.93 -8.61 7.93
CA ALA A 78 21.19 -8.33 9.33
C ALA A 78 19.89 -8.13 10.14
N PRO A 79 19.81 -8.72 11.36
CA PRO A 79 18.56 -8.75 12.12
C PRO A 79 18.12 -7.41 12.69
N LEU A 80 18.91 -6.39 12.67
CA LEU A 80 18.72 -5.26 13.56
C LEU A 80 18.31 -3.97 12.87
N ALA A 81 17.40 -3.26 13.57
CA ALA A 81 17.38 -1.82 13.49
C ALA A 81 18.80 -1.31 13.79
N THR A 82 19.40 -0.62 12.86
CA THR A 82 20.52 0.26 13.16
C THR A 82 20.03 1.32 14.14
N ALA A 83 20.92 2.02 14.83
CA ALA A 83 20.54 3.17 15.67
C ALA A 83 19.65 4.20 14.95
N ASP A 84 19.66 4.16 13.62
CA ASP A 84 18.88 5.04 12.72
C ASP A 84 17.51 4.44 12.35
N GLY A 85 17.12 3.29 12.90
CA GLY A 85 15.81 2.68 12.67
C GLY A 85 15.57 2.07 11.29
N ILE A 86 16.57 2.04 10.42
CA ILE A 86 16.48 1.47 9.08
C ILE A 86 17.00 0.03 9.11
N THR A 87 16.11 -0.92 8.88
CA THR A 87 16.50 -2.31 8.63
C THR A 87 16.25 -2.65 7.17
N LEU A 88 17.18 -3.32 6.53
CA LEU A 88 17.01 -3.86 5.18
C LEU A 88 15.82 -4.83 5.06
N ARG A 89 15.38 -5.37 6.20
CA ARG A 89 14.23 -6.27 6.30
C ARG A 89 12.87 -5.61 6.10
N SER A 90 12.77 -4.30 6.36
CA SER A 90 11.52 -3.58 6.15
C SER A 90 11.24 -3.25 4.68
N VAL A 91 12.22 -3.50 3.81
CA VAL A 91 12.07 -3.24 2.37
C VAL A 91 11.33 -4.38 1.72
N GLN A 92 10.12 -4.10 1.26
CA GLN A 92 9.35 -5.02 0.42
C GLN A 92 10.09 -5.27 -0.90
N VAL A 93 9.92 -6.46 -1.47
CA VAL A 93 10.47 -6.74 -2.80
C VAL A 93 9.72 -5.90 -3.84
N PHE A 94 8.41 -6.02 -3.86
CA PHE A 94 7.54 -5.26 -4.73
C PHE A 94 6.66 -4.30 -3.94
N ASN A 95 6.43 -3.13 -4.49
CA ASN A 95 5.54 -2.15 -3.90
C ASN A 95 4.60 -1.57 -4.96
N ILE A 96 3.31 -1.68 -4.72
CA ILE A 96 2.28 -0.98 -5.48
C ILE A 96 1.97 0.29 -4.68
N PRO A 97 2.53 1.45 -5.08
CA PRO A 97 2.51 2.64 -4.24
C PRO A 97 1.12 3.27 -4.16
N SER A 98 0.90 3.99 -3.06
CA SER A 98 -0.25 4.89 -2.95
C SER A 98 -0.14 6.02 -3.97
N PRO A 99 -1.26 6.49 -4.53
CA PRO A 99 -1.27 7.70 -5.37
C PRO A 99 -0.92 8.97 -4.58
N GLY A 100 -0.83 8.85 -3.26
CA GLY A 100 -0.45 9.94 -2.37
C GLY A 100 -1.64 10.59 -1.67
N GLY A 101 -1.30 11.40 -0.65
CA GLY A 101 -2.25 12.25 0.04
C GLY A 101 -2.55 13.51 -0.76
N ILE A 102 -3.71 14.09 -0.52
CA ILE A 102 -4.09 15.40 -1.03
C ILE A 102 -3.79 16.40 0.09
N SER A 103 -2.87 17.32 -0.16
CA SER A 103 -2.40 18.25 0.87
C SER A 103 -3.43 19.30 1.26
N LYS A 104 -4.35 19.64 0.36
CA LYS A 104 -5.41 20.63 0.59
C LYS A 104 -6.58 20.34 -0.33
N ILE A 105 -7.78 20.40 0.24
CA ILE A 105 -9.07 20.43 -0.48
C ILE A 105 -9.76 21.71 -0.06
N GLU A 106 -10.12 22.55 -1.01
CA GLU A 106 -10.77 23.84 -0.75
C GLU A 106 -12.15 23.60 -0.12
N GLY A 107 -12.48 24.36 0.92
CA GLY A 107 -13.74 24.24 1.65
C GLY A 107 -13.80 23.11 2.68
N LEU A 108 -12.83 22.18 2.72
CA LEU A 108 -12.90 21.05 3.65
C LEU A 108 -12.67 21.45 5.11
N ASP A 109 -11.79 22.41 5.35
CA ASP A 109 -11.53 22.92 6.69
C ASP A 109 -12.72 23.74 7.19
N GLU A 110 -13.30 24.56 6.36
CA GLU A 110 -14.51 25.34 6.64
C GLU A 110 -15.70 24.43 6.94
N TRP A 111 -15.86 23.37 6.15
CA TRP A 111 -16.87 22.34 6.41
C TRP A 111 -16.67 21.67 7.77
N LYS A 112 -15.43 21.29 8.10
CA LYS A 112 -15.09 20.69 9.40
C LYS A 112 -15.45 21.59 10.57
N GLU A 113 -15.11 22.90 10.50
CA GLU A 113 -15.45 23.85 11.55
C GLU A 113 -16.96 24.04 11.70
N LYS A 114 -17.69 24.09 10.58
CA LYS A 114 -19.15 24.16 10.57
C LYS A 114 -19.78 22.95 11.26
N VAL A 115 -19.37 21.75 10.88
CA VAL A 115 -19.88 20.49 11.46
C VAL A 115 -19.59 20.44 12.97
N ASN A 116 -18.41 20.85 13.39
CA ASN A 116 -18.07 20.89 14.81
C ASN A 116 -18.93 21.90 15.60
N ALA A 117 -19.28 23.03 15.00
CA ALA A 117 -20.19 24.00 15.61
C ALA A 117 -21.64 23.50 15.70
N GLU A 118 -22.04 22.60 14.80
CA GLU A 118 -23.35 21.96 14.77
C GLU A 118 -23.46 20.72 15.66
N GLY A 119 -22.39 20.33 16.37
CA GLY A 119 -22.36 19.22 17.32
C GLY A 119 -21.77 17.91 16.78
N GLY A 120 -21.06 17.99 15.66
CA GLY A 120 -20.32 16.86 15.10
C GLY A 120 -21.07 16.08 14.03
N LEU A 121 -20.71 14.80 13.87
CA LEU A 121 -21.30 13.90 12.87
C LEU A 121 -22.09 12.79 13.55
N ASN A 122 -23.31 12.57 13.08
CA ASN A 122 -24.11 11.43 13.49
C ASN A 122 -24.13 10.38 12.37
N ARG A 123 -23.74 9.14 12.68
CA ARG A 123 -23.58 8.03 11.74
C ARG A 123 -24.85 7.67 10.97
N ASP A 124 -26.01 7.85 11.60
CA ASP A 124 -27.29 7.46 10.99
C ASP A 124 -27.77 8.51 9.97
N THR A 125 -27.41 9.78 10.18
CA THR A 125 -27.89 10.91 9.36
C THR A 125 -26.83 11.46 8.41
N PHE A 126 -25.55 11.23 8.67
CA PHE A 126 -24.47 11.72 7.82
C PHE A 126 -24.44 11.00 6.47
N LYS A 127 -24.60 11.76 5.39
CA LYS A 127 -24.64 11.21 4.02
C LYS A 127 -23.81 12.00 3.03
N LYS A 128 -23.35 13.18 3.40
CA LYS A 128 -22.67 14.07 2.46
C LYS A 128 -21.75 15.04 3.18
N ILE A 129 -20.62 15.32 2.54
CA ILE A 129 -19.73 16.46 2.81
C ILE A 129 -20.05 17.51 1.75
N ASP A 130 -20.45 18.70 2.17
CA ASP A 130 -20.84 19.76 1.24
C ASP A 130 -19.60 20.50 0.72
N VAL A 131 -18.77 19.76 -0.01
CA VAL A 131 -17.52 20.21 -0.63
C VAL A 131 -17.42 19.55 -2.01
N ASP A 132 -16.97 20.30 -3.00
CA ASP A 132 -16.62 19.77 -4.32
C ASP A 132 -15.21 19.19 -4.28
N PHE A 133 -15.10 17.88 -4.45
CA PHE A 133 -13.82 17.16 -4.46
C PHE A 133 -13.23 17.02 -5.88
N GLY A 134 -14.02 17.29 -6.93
CA GLY A 134 -13.65 17.15 -8.32
C GLY A 134 -13.42 15.70 -8.79
N GLU A 135 -12.99 14.82 -7.90
CA GLU A 135 -12.80 13.37 -8.11
C GLU A 135 -13.17 12.61 -6.83
N PRO A 136 -13.47 11.30 -6.89
CA PRO A 136 -13.67 10.51 -5.69
C PRO A 136 -12.42 10.47 -4.82
N VAL A 137 -12.59 10.60 -3.50
CA VAL A 137 -11.48 10.62 -2.53
C VAL A 137 -11.77 9.70 -1.36
N LEU A 138 -10.69 9.19 -0.78
CA LEU A 138 -10.70 8.48 0.49
C LEU A 138 -10.35 9.48 1.59
N LEU A 139 -11.24 9.65 2.54
CA LEU A 139 -11.04 10.52 3.69
C LEU A 139 -10.84 9.68 4.94
N ARG A 140 -9.87 10.05 5.76
CA ARG A 140 -9.73 9.52 7.10
C ARG A 140 -10.07 10.61 8.10
N LEU A 141 -11.14 10.38 8.84
CA LEU A 141 -11.63 11.26 9.88
C LEU A 141 -10.98 10.91 11.21
N TYR A 142 -10.71 11.90 12.04
CA TYR A 142 -10.13 11.71 13.37
C TYR A 142 -10.85 12.54 14.42
N ASN A 143 -10.93 11.98 15.61
CA ASN A 143 -11.19 12.71 16.85
C ASN A 143 -10.05 12.40 17.82
N ASP A 144 -9.03 13.25 17.85
CA ASP A 144 -7.84 13.06 18.67
C ASP A 144 -8.14 13.15 20.18
N GLY A 145 -9.27 13.78 20.54
CA GLY A 145 -9.73 13.91 21.91
C GLY A 145 -10.48 12.67 22.44
N HIS A 146 -10.90 11.76 21.55
CA HIS A 146 -11.63 10.57 21.90
C HIS A 146 -10.80 9.31 21.67
N LYS A 147 -10.85 8.37 22.62
CA LYS A 147 -10.18 7.06 22.50
C LYS A 147 -11.21 5.95 22.40
N ASN A 148 -11.18 5.19 21.30
CA ASN A 148 -12.07 4.05 21.11
C ASN A 148 -11.82 2.92 22.11
N TYR A 149 -10.59 2.81 22.61
CA TYR A 149 -10.22 1.87 23.67
C TYR A 149 -9.04 2.37 24.48
N ILE A 150 -8.93 1.89 25.69
CA ILE A 150 -7.79 2.13 26.60
C ILE A 150 -7.13 0.78 26.87
N ARG A 151 -5.79 0.76 26.81
CA ARG A 151 -5.04 -0.44 27.16
C ARG A 151 -4.80 -0.50 28.66
N TYR A 152 -4.87 -1.73 29.20
CA TYR A 152 -4.50 -2.05 30.58
C TYR A 152 -3.17 -2.84 30.55
N GLY A 153 -2.37 -2.73 31.62
CA GLY A 153 -1.09 -3.42 31.73
C GLY A 153 0.05 -2.70 31.00
N VAL A 154 0.80 -3.44 30.20
CA VAL A 154 1.89 -2.84 29.40
C VAL A 154 1.33 -1.77 28.45
N ASN A 155 1.93 -0.58 28.51
CA ASN A 155 1.41 0.61 27.83
C ASN A 155 0.03 1.07 28.33
N ALA A 156 -0.23 0.92 29.63
CA ALA A 156 -1.45 1.41 30.24
C ALA A 156 -1.70 2.89 29.91
N GLY A 157 -2.96 3.26 29.73
CA GLY A 157 -3.37 4.61 29.36
C GLY A 157 -3.17 4.98 27.89
N THR A 158 -2.44 4.18 27.09
CA THR A 158 -2.42 4.33 25.63
C THR A 158 -3.61 3.61 25.00
N GLY A 159 -4.23 4.21 24.02
CA GLY A 159 -5.33 3.62 23.26
C GLY A 159 -5.36 4.17 21.86
N GLY A 160 -6.12 3.53 20.97
CA GLY A 160 -6.38 4.06 19.64
C GLY A 160 -7.30 5.27 19.72
N ILE A 161 -6.92 6.38 19.11
CA ILE A 161 -7.82 7.52 18.90
C ILE A 161 -8.98 7.08 18.01
N GLN A 162 -10.11 7.78 18.12
CA GLN A 162 -11.22 7.57 17.23
C GLN A 162 -10.84 8.00 15.83
N GLN A 163 -10.88 7.05 14.91
CA GLN A 163 -10.62 7.30 13.49
C GLN A 163 -11.34 6.28 12.64
N GLU A 164 -11.78 6.70 11.49
CA GLU A 164 -12.31 5.81 10.46
C GLU A 164 -12.07 6.36 9.06
N THR A 165 -12.23 5.51 8.08
CA THR A 165 -11.99 5.83 6.68
C THR A 165 -13.29 5.69 5.91
N ILE A 166 -13.66 6.73 5.17
CA ILE A 166 -14.83 6.80 4.31
C ILE A 166 -14.40 7.15 2.89
N VAL A 167 -15.22 6.79 1.92
CA VAL A 167 -15.09 7.24 0.53
C VAL A 167 -16.20 8.20 0.21
N VAL A 168 -15.87 9.30 -0.44
CA VAL A 168 -16.84 10.23 -1.00
C VAL A 168 -16.63 10.38 -2.50
N ASP A 169 -17.72 10.60 -3.23
CA ASP A 169 -17.66 10.91 -4.66
C ASP A 169 -17.19 12.36 -4.90
N LYS A 170 -17.09 12.75 -6.16
CA LYS A 170 -16.67 14.12 -6.54
C LYS A 170 -17.54 15.23 -5.97
N ASP A 171 -18.81 14.95 -5.70
CA ASP A 171 -19.81 15.90 -5.18
C ASP A 171 -19.94 15.80 -3.65
N GLY A 172 -19.10 15.00 -2.99
CA GLY A 172 -19.04 14.80 -1.54
C GLY A 172 -20.07 13.82 -0.98
N ASN A 173 -20.82 13.10 -1.81
CA ASN A 173 -21.75 12.08 -1.32
C ASN A 173 -20.97 10.87 -0.79
N LEU A 174 -21.40 10.39 0.38
CA LEU A 174 -20.79 9.21 1.02
C LEU A 174 -21.09 7.95 0.22
N ASP A 175 -20.06 7.16 -0.05
CA ASP A 175 -20.23 5.82 -0.63
C ASP A 175 -20.98 4.94 0.38
N PRO A 176 -22.13 4.36 0.00
CA PRO A 176 -22.93 3.51 0.87
C PRO A 176 -22.18 2.23 1.36
N ASN A 177 -21.09 1.83 0.69
CA ASN A 177 -20.26 0.70 1.11
C ASN A 177 -19.23 1.08 2.18
N THR A 178 -19.02 2.37 2.41
CA THR A 178 -18.15 2.91 3.47
C THR A 178 -18.92 3.89 4.36
N PRO A 179 -20.01 3.44 5.01
CA PRO A 179 -20.79 4.30 5.88
C PRO A 179 -19.99 4.73 7.11
N LEU A 180 -20.39 5.88 7.68
CA LEU A 180 -19.85 6.27 8.97
C LEU A 180 -20.25 5.24 10.04
N MET A 181 -19.31 4.70 10.78
CA MET A 181 -19.53 3.65 11.77
C MET A 181 -19.69 4.20 13.20
N TYR A 182 -19.13 5.39 13.45
CA TYR A 182 -19.14 6.04 14.76
C TYR A 182 -19.72 7.43 14.67
N ASP A 183 -20.37 7.86 15.75
CA ASP A 183 -20.69 9.27 15.94
C ASP A 183 -19.42 10.04 16.32
N TYR A 184 -19.23 11.22 15.77
CA TYR A 184 -18.12 12.11 16.09
C TYR A 184 -18.67 13.34 16.79
N GLU A 185 -18.39 13.49 18.07
CA GLU A 185 -18.68 14.74 18.80
C GLU A 185 -17.86 15.90 18.23
N LYS A 186 -16.69 15.56 17.70
CA LYS A 186 -15.78 16.50 17.07
C LYS A 186 -14.90 15.82 16.02
N VAL A 187 -14.78 16.43 14.85
CA VAL A 187 -13.77 16.06 13.85
C VAL A 187 -12.57 17.00 14.03
N THR A 188 -11.46 16.46 14.51
CA THR A 188 -10.26 17.26 14.80
C THR A 188 -9.35 17.40 13.59
N ARG A 189 -9.30 16.35 12.76
CA ARG A 189 -8.44 16.30 11.58
C ARG A 189 -9.08 15.42 10.50
N ILE A 190 -8.78 15.74 9.25
CA ILE A 190 -9.16 14.96 8.08
C ILE A 190 -7.93 14.80 7.20
N ASP A 191 -7.54 13.57 6.93
CA ASP A 191 -6.55 13.27 5.90
C ASP A 191 -7.27 12.81 4.64
N ALA A 192 -6.89 13.34 3.48
CA ALA A 192 -7.47 13.02 2.20
C ALA A 192 -6.46 12.29 1.30
N TYR A 193 -6.92 11.28 0.58
CA TYR A 193 -6.09 10.46 -0.29
C TYR A 193 -6.78 10.28 -1.64
N LYS A 194 -5.99 10.31 -2.70
CA LYS A 194 -6.47 9.99 -4.03
C LYS A 194 -6.88 8.52 -4.13
N ILE A 195 -7.91 8.27 -4.91
CA ILE A 195 -8.33 6.92 -5.28
C ILE A 195 -7.86 6.68 -6.72
N ASN A 196 -7.10 5.61 -6.94
CA ASN A 196 -6.77 5.20 -8.30
C ASN A 196 -8.03 4.65 -8.98
N VAL A 197 -8.44 5.29 -10.06
CA VAL A 197 -9.58 4.84 -10.88
C VAL A 197 -9.15 3.79 -11.91
N GLU A 198 -7.91 3.86 -12.38
CA GLU A 198 -7.37 2.90 -13.34
C GLU A 198 -7.09 1.56 -12.67
N PRO A 199 -7.61 0.44 -13.22
CA PRO A 199 -7.37 -0.87 -12.66
C PRO A 199 -5.91 -1.31 -12.87
N LEU A 200 -5.39 -2.06 -11.92
CA LEU A 200 -4.09 -2.73 -11.99
C LEU A 200 -4.30 -4.22 -11.73
N THR A 201 -3.75 -5.06 -12.60
CA THR A 201 -3.82 -6.52 -12.44
C THR A 201 -2.43 -7.09 -12.20
N ILE A 202 -2.33 -7.91 -11.16
CA ILE A 202 -1.17 -8.74 -10.85
C ILE A 202 -1.60 -10.19 -10.94
N GLU A 203 -0.95 -10.98 -11.76
CA GLU A 203 -1.36 -12.35 -12.06
C GLU A 203 -0.20 -13.33 -11.92
N GLY A 204 -0.47 -14.48 -11.32
CA GLY A 204 0.48 -15.58 -11.17
C GLY A 204 1.60 -15.33 -10.17
N GLY A 205 2.67 -16.08 -10.34
CA GLY A 205 3.88 -16.02 -9.53
C GLY A 205 3.81 -16.85 -8.25
N THR A 206 4.88 -17.54 -7.94
CA THR A 206 5.09 -18.26 -6.68
C THR A 206 6.19 -17.59 -5.90
N PHE A 207 5.95 -17.32 -4.60
CA PHE A 207 6.93 -16.65 -3.73
C PHE A 207 7.39 -17.62 -2.65
N ILE A 208 8.71 -17.87 -2.60
CA ILE A 208 9.38 -18.72 -1.61
C ILE A 208 10.32 -17.82 -0.82
N THR A 209 10.13 -17.72 0.48
CA THR A 209 11.01 -16.91 1.34
C THR A 209 11.91 -17.82 2.15
N TYR A 210 13.22 -17.61 2.05
CA TYR A 210 14.20 -18.19 2.98
C TYR A 210 14.38 -17.22 4.15
N PRO A 211 13.81 -17.57 5.31
CA PRO A 211 13.81 -16.65 6.44
C PRO A 211 15.19 -16.49 7.02
N PHE A 212 15.45 -15.31 7.56
CA PHE A 212 16.55 -15.14 8.49
C PHE A 212 16.21 -15.89 9.79
N LEU A 213 16.93 -16.97 10.04
CA LEU A 213 16.80 -17.76 11.27
C LEU A 213 17.81 -17.26 12.30
N THR A 214 17.35 -16.66 13.39
CA THR A 214 18.17 -16.38 14.55
C THR A 214 17.67 -17.20 15.73
N ASN A 215 18.57 -17.55 16.63
CA ASN A 215 18.22 -18.16 17.92
C ASN A 215 17.62 -17.13 18.90
N GLU A 216 17.48 -15.87 18.49
CA GLU A 216 16.95 -14.80 19.32
C GLU A 216 15.41 -14.77 19.23
N PRO A 217 14.70 -14.88 20.35
CA PRO A 217 13.23 -15.00 20.35
C PRO A 217 12.47 -13.75 19.92
N GLN A 218 13.15 -12.67 19.54
CA GLN A 218 12.51 -11.37 19.26
C GLN A 218 12.40 -11.04 17.77
N HIS A 219 12.74 -11.94 16.86
CA HIS A 219 12.73 -11.63 15.42
C HIS A 219 11.39 -12.02 14.75
N TYR A 220 10.38 -11.20 14.96
CA TYR A 220 9.07 -11.32 14.30
C TYR A 220 9.06 -10.82 12.84
N THR A 221 10.21 -10.44 12.31
CA THR A 221 10.30 -9.80 10.98
C THR A 221 10.78 -10.74 9.88
N SER A 222 11.01 -12.01 10.19
CA SER A 222 11.17 -13.05 9.16
C SER A 222 9.89 -13.07 8.30
N TYR A 223 10.03 -13.15 6.99
CA TYR A 223 8.93 -13.09 6.02
C TYR A 223 8.31 -11.69 5.82
N ALA A 224 8.98 -10.62 6.26
CA ALA A 224 8.47 -9.27 6.10
C ALA A 224 8.60 -8.73 4.65
N ARG A 225 9.44 -9.37 3.83
CA ARG A 225 9.66 -8.99 2.43
C ARG A 225 8.67 -9.74 1.53
N GLY A 226 8.06 -9.03 0.61
CA GLY A 226 7.08 -9.59 -0.31
C GLY A 226 6.51 -8.49 -1.18
N LEU A 227 5.19 -8.51 -1.37
CA LEU A 227 4.45 -7.51 -2.11
C LEU A 227 3.64 -6.64 -1.15
N ALA A 228 3.85 -5.33 -1.20
CA ALA A 228 3.00 -4.35 -0.52
C ALA A 228 2.08 -3.66 -1.53
N CYS A 229 0.81 -3.51 -1.16
CA CYS A 229 -0.17 -2.80 -1.96
C CYS A 229 -0.75 -1.64 -1.15
N HIS A 230 -0.59 -0.43 -1.66
CA HIS A 230 -1.00 0.82 -1.01
C HIS A 230 -1.95 1.66 -1.87
N ARG A 231 -2.62 1.05 -2.85
CA ARG A 231 -3.61 1.72 -3.69
C ARG A 231 -4.90 0.90 -3.81
N SER A 232 -5.97 1.56 -4.24
CA SER A 232 -7.23 0.93 -4.66
C SER A 232 -7.14 0.35 -6.07
N ASN A 233 -8.19 -0.36 -6.49
CA ASN A 233 -8.38 -0.91 -7.84
C ASN A 233 -7.25 -1.87 -8.29
N VAL A 234 -6.82 -2.76 -7.38
CA VAL A 234 -5.85 -3.81 -7.69
C VAL A 234 -6.53 -5.16 -7.66
N THR A 235 -6.38 -5.92 -8.72
CA THR A 235 -6.83 -7.31 -8.81
C THR A 235 -5.64 -8.25 -8.75
N PHE A 236 -5.63 -9.13 -7.77
CA PHE A 236 -4.69 -10.25 -7.69
C PHE A 236 -5.39 -11.51 -8.21
N LYS A 237 -4.79 -12.16 -9.23
CA LYS A 237 -5.21 -13.44 -9.76
C LYS A 237 -4.16 -14.48 -9.41
N ILE A 238 -4.55 -15.44 -8.58
CA ILE A 238 -3.70 -16.52 -8.06
C ILE A 238 -4.03 -17.81 -8.79
#